data_2603308104af40818a49a72ca4db5e89
#
_entry.id   2603308104af40818a49a72ca4db5e89
#
_cell.length_a   1.000
_cell.length_b   1.000
_cell.length_c   1.000
_cell.angle_alpha   90.00
_cell.angle_beta   90.00
_cell.angle_gamma   90.00
#
_symmetry.space_group_name_H-M   'P 1'
#
loop_
_entity.id
_entity.type
_entity.pdbx_description
1 polymer ?
#
loop_
_entity_poly.entity_id
_entity_poly.type
_entity_poly.pdbx_seq_one_letter_code
_entity_poly.pdbx_strand_id
1 'polypeptide(L)'
;MGPVFGMKGGATGGGYSQVVPMEDINLHFTGDFHAITSANNLLSSAIDNHIENGNELHIKEILFDRCIDINDRELRDITTKSGVKHFNITAASEIMALFCMATSLKDLKERLGNIIIGINDQNKYVYAKSLNIEGALTVLLKDALYPNLVQTMENTP
;
A
#
# COMPACT_ATOMS: atom_id res chain seq x y z
N MET A 1 -5.96 15.58 7.52
CA MET A 1 -4.63 16.12 7.35
C MET A 1 -3.94 15.33 6.27
N GLY A 2 -3.50 15.95 5.29
CA GLY A 2 -2.79 15.25 4.28
C GLY A 2 -1.47 14.79 4.78
N PRO A 3 -0.78 14.21 3.99
CA PRO A 3 0.49 13.64 4.28
C PRO A 3 1.40 14.72 4.57
N VAL A 4 1.08 15.11 5.24
CA VAL A 4 1.63 15.87 5.69
C VAL A 4 2.70 16.20 5.78
N PHE A 5 2.74 15.66 5.84
CA PHE A 5 3.57 15.80 5.99
C PHE A 5 4.25 15.93 5.13
N GLY A 6 3.72 15.68 4.66
CA GLY A 6 4.26 15.73 3.73
C GLY A 6 4.99 16.65 3.30
N MET A 7 5.14 16.67 3.68
CA MET A 7 5.85 17.08 3.62
C MET A 7 6.62 17.25 3.73
N LYS A 8 6.34 16.56 3.59
CA LYS A 8 7.36 16.52 3.73
C LYS A 8 7.79 17.56 4.44
N GLY A 9 8.42 17.61 4.99
CA GLY A 9 8.86 18.50 5.82
C GLY A 9 8.17 19.78 5.83
N GLY A 10 7.95 20.22 4.77
CA GLY A 10 7.15 21.40 4.63
C GLY A 10 5.82 21.22 5.31
N ALA A 11 5.32 20.05 5.20
CA ALA A 11 4.04 19.75 5.77
C ALA A 11 4.03 19.80 7.27
N THR A 12 5.11 19.54 7.88
CA THR A 12 5.23 19.61 9.34
C THR A 12 5.61 20.99 9.85
N GLY A 13 5.36 22.00 9.05
CA GLY A 13 5.44 23.35 9.53
C GLY A 13 6.76 24.05 9.31
N GLY A 14 7.55 23.63 8.40
CA GLY A 14 8.74 24.36 8.01
C GLY A 14 9.71 24.63 9.13
N GLY A 15 9.76 23.78 10.10
CA GLY A 15 10.71 23.88 11.19
C GLY A 15 10.27 24.70 12.40
N TYR A 16 9.20 25.43 12.31
CA TYR A 16 8.68 26.22 13.42
C TYR A 16 7.42 25.62 14.03
N SER A 17 6.61 24.93 13.26
CA SER A 17 5.46 24.22 13.78
C SER A 17 5.81 22.77 14.01
N GLN A 18 5.51 22.28 15.17
CA GLN A 18 5.70 20.88 15.50
C GLN A 18 4.36 20.24 15.80
N VAL A 19 4.24 18.99 15.42
CA VAL A 19 3.01 18.22 15.57
C VAL A 19 3.25 17.14 16.61
N VAL A 20 2.28 16.94 17.47
CA VAL A 20 2.32 15.90 18.50
C VAL A 20 1.19 14.88 18.25
N PRO A 21 1.42 13.60 18.48
CA PRO A 21 2.68 12.99 18.89
C PRO A 21 3.73 12.98 17.79
N MET A 22 4.90 13.46 18.08
CA MET A 22 5.92 13.69 17.06
C MET A 22 6.52 12.39 16.54
N GLU A 23 6.75 11.42 17.41
CA GLU A 23 7.36 10.15 17.01
C GLU A 23 6.48 9.39 16.04
N ASP A 24 5.19 9.29 16.32
CA ASP A 24 4.27 8.54 15.47
C ASP A 24 4.08 9.20 14.09
N ILE A 25 4.14 10.52 14.02
CA ILE A 25 3.91 11.27 12.80
C ILE A 25 5.18 11.46 11.98
N ASN A 26 6.29 11.80 12.65
CA ASN A 26 7.53 12.08 11.94
C ASN A 26 8.31 10.83 11.53
N LEU A 27 8.16 9.71 12.23
CA LEU A 27 8.76 8.44 11.82
C LEU A 27 8.00 7.80 10.66
N HIS A 28 6.72 8.07 10.54
CA HIS A 28 5.87 7.63 9.44
C HIS A 28 5.35 8.82 8.65
N PHE A 29 6.25 9.61 8.10
CA PHE A 29 5.96 10.90 7.44
C PHE A 29 4.73 10.92 6.55
N THR A 30 4.39 9.81 5.98
CA THR A 30 3.28 9.68 5.04
C THR A 30 2.07 9.01 5.64
N GLY A 31 2.09 8.66 6.94
CA GLY A 31 0.96 8.00 7.57
C GLY A 31 0.45 6.79 6.79
N ASP A 32 -0.77 6.89 6.29
CA ASP A 32 -1.41 5.81 5.53
C ASP A 32 -0.62 5.38 4.30
N PHE A 33 0.03 6.31 3.61
CA PHE A 33 0.82 5.97 2.41
C PHE A 33 1.96 5.01 2.72
N HIS A 34 2.63 5.17 3.84
CA HIS A 34 3.70 4.26 4.24
C HIS A 34 3.17 2.84 4.43
N ALA A 35 2.06 2.70 5.15
CA ALA A 35 1.41 1.42 5.39
C ALA A 35 0.93 0.78 4.07
N ILE A 36 0.30 1.55 3.20
CA ILE A 36 -0.21 1.08 1.92
C ILE A 36 0.93 0.68 0.97
N THR A 37 2.01 1.45 0.92
CA THR A 37 3.20 1.08 0.13
C THR A 37 3.79 -0.23 0.63
N SER A 38 3.90 -0.40 1.95
CA SER A 38 4.41 -1.63 2.54
C SER A 38 3.52 -2.83 2.22
N ALA A 39 2.21 -2.67 2.31
CA ALA A 39 1.26 -3.74 1.98
C ALA A 39 1.30 -4.08 0.47
N ASN A 40 1.38 -3.09 -0.41
CA ASN A 40 1.49 -3.32 -1.84
C ASN A 40 2.78 -4.07 -2.19
N ASN A 41 3.91 -3.66 -1.61
CA ASN A 41 5.19 -4.32 -1.81
C ASN A 41 5.18 -5.76 -1.28
N LEU A 42 4.57 -6.01 -0.14
CA LEU A 42 4.44 -7.35 0.40
C LEU A 42 3.63 -8.26 -0.53
N LEU A 43 2.48 -7.79 -1.03
CA LEU A 43 1.66 -8.57 -1.95
C LEU A 43 2.39 -8.83 -3.27
N SER A 44 3.04 -7.82 -3.84
CA SER A 44 3.84 -7.97 -5.06
C SER A 44 4.96 -9.01 -4.88
N SER A 45 5.66 -8.94 -3.75
CA SER A 45 6.74 -9.88 -3.44
C SER A 45 6.22 -11.29 -3.21
N ALA A 46 5.05 -11.44 -2.60
CA ALA A 46 4.44 -12.75 -2.41
C ALA A 46 4.02 -13.40 -3.73
N ILE A 47 3.51 -12.60 -4.67
CA ILE A 47 3.18 -13.08 -6.02
C ILE A 47 4.44 -13.54 -6.74
N ASP A 48 5.50 -12.72 -6.74
CA ASP A 48 6.76 -13.08 -7.38
C ASP A 48 7.36 -14.36 -6.78
N ASN A 49 7.41 -14.41 -5.45
CA ASN A 49 7.93 -15.57 -4.75
C ASN A 49 7.15 -16.85 -5.07
N HIS A 50 5.82 -16.76 -5.16
CA HIS A 50 4.98 -17.88 -5.53
C HIS A 50 5.29 -18.38 -6.95
N ILE A 51 5.43 -17.46 -7.90
CA ILE A 51 5.73 -17.81 -9.30
C ILE A 51 7.12 -18.42 -9.44
N GLU A 52 8.12 -17.88 -8.75
CA GLU A 52 9.50 -18.35 -8.83
C GLU A 52 9.71 -19.69 -8.11
N ASN A 53 8.89 -20.00 -7.10
CA ASN A 53 9.04 -21.20 -6.29
C ASN A 53 7.96 -22.27 -6.56
N GLY A 54 7.64 -22.47 -7.82
CA GLY A 54 6.84 -23.62 -8.27
C GLY A 54 5.47 -23.27 -8.83
N ASN A 55 4.96 -22.06 -8.60
CA ASN A 55 3.71 -21.57 -9.20
C ASN A 55 2.54 -22.57 -9.12
N GLU A 56 2.26 -23.09 -7.92
CA GLU A 56 1.21 -24.10 -7.71
C GLU A 56 -0.18 -23.61 -8.11
N LEU A 57 -0.42 -22.30 -8.11
CA LEU A 57 -1.66 -21.69 -8.57
C LEU A 57 -1.73 -21.52 -10.10
N HIS A 58 -0.65 -21.91 -10.80
CA HIS A 58 -0.55 -21.83 -12.26
C HIS A 58 -0.85 -20.43 -12.81
N ILE A 59 -0.35 -19.38 -12.14
CA ILE A 59 -0.52 -18.01 -12.59
C ILE A 59 0.27 -17.81 -13.88
N LYS A 60 -0.43 -17.48 -14.97
CA LYS A 60 0.19 -17.19 -16.26
C LYS A 60 0.31 -15.71 -16.56
N GLU A 61 -0.55 -14.90 -15.92
CA GLU A 61 -0.59 -13.46 -16.11
C GLU A 61 -0.88 -12.77 -14.78
N ILE A 62 -0.05 -11.80 -14.41
CA ILE A 62 -0.24 -10.99 -13.22
C ILE A 62 -1.09 -9.79 -13.59
N LEU A 63 -2.18 -9.57 -12.85
CA LEU A 63 -3.07 -8.43 -13.01
C LEU A 63 -2.88 -7.37 -11.92
N PHE A 64 -2.24 -7.72 -10.82
CA PHE A 64 -2.00 -6.81 -9.72
C PHE A 64 -0.90 -5.80 -10.07
N ASP A 65 -1.24 -4.53 -10.00
CA ASP A 65 -0.30 -3.44 -10.30
C ASP A 65 0.62 -3.14 -9.12
N ARG A 66 1.90 -2.99 -9.44
CA ARG A 66 2.91 -2.53 -8.47
C ARG A 66 2.78 -1.04 -8.25
N CYS A 67 3.25 -0.60 -7.09
CA CYS A 67 3.31 0.80 -6.75
C CYS A 67 4.75 1.30 -6.63
N ILE A 68 4.94 2.54 -7.04
CA ILE A 68 6.14 3.33 -6.75
C ILE A 68 5.68 4.58 -5.99
N ASP A 69 6.52 5.02 -5.07
CA ASP A 69 6.28 6.21 -4.27
C ASP A 69 5.87 7.40 -5.15
N ILE A 70 5.05 8.26 -4.58
CA ILE A 70 4.48 9.43 -5.25
C ILE A 70 5.52 10.33 -5.91
N ASN A 71 6.74 10.34 -5.41
CA ASN A 71 7.82 11.18 -5.93
C ASN A 71 8.55 10.56 -7.12
N ASP A 72 8.39 9.26 -7.37
CA ASP A 72 9.15 8.53 -8.37
C ASP A 72 8.44 8.50 -9.73
N ARG A 73 8.10 9.67 -10.24
CA ARG A 73 7.37 9.80 -11.51
C ARG A 73 8.15 9.30 -12.72
N GLU A 74 9.46 9.46 -12.69
CA GLU A 74 10.38 8.97 -13.73
C GLU A 74 10.38 7.44 -13.86
N LEU A 75 10.04 6.74 -12.78
CA LEU A 75 10.08 5.29 -12.71
C LEU A 75 8.72 4.62 -13.00
N ARG A 76 7.73 5.38 -13.45
CA ARG A 76 6.38 4.84 -13.70
C ARG A 76 6.34 3.83 -14.82
N ASP A 77 7.13 4.04 -15.84
CA ASP A 77 7.24 3.13 -16.97
C ASP A 77 8.67 2.61 -17.05
N ILE A 78 8.85 1.35 -16.68
CA ILE A 78 10.18 0.72 -16.62
C ILE A 78 10.24 -0.40 -17.64
N THR A 79 11.30 -0.38 -18.45
CA THR A 79 11.59 -1.46 -19.37
C THR A 79 12.29 -2.59 -18.63
N THR A 80 11.65 -3.74 -18.58
CA THR A 80 12.20 -4.97 -17.99
C THR A 80 12.49 -6.00 -19.06
N LYS A 81 13.05 -7.15 -18.66
CA LYS A 81 13.26 -8.28 -19.59
C LYS A 81 11.97 -8.80 -20.20
N SER A 82 10.84 -8.61 -19.51
CA SER A 82 9.51 -9.05 -19.95
C SER A 82 8.70 -7.93 -20.63
N GLY A 83 9.32 -6.80 -20.96
CA GLY A 83 8.68 -5.66 -21.62
C GLY A 83 8.52 -4.46 -20.69
N VAL A 84 7.76 -3.48 -21.16
CA VAL A 84 7.46 -2.28 -20.38
C VAL A 84 6.46 -2.64 -19.29
N LYS A 85 6.75 -2.21 -18.06
CA LYS A 85 5.88 -2.35 -16.91
C LYS A 85 5.48 -0.97 -16.43
N HIS A 86 4.20 -0.80 -16.18
CA HIS A 86 3.65 0.41 -15.59
C HIS A 86 3.53 0.26 -14.07
N PHE A 87 3.80 1.35 -13.34
CA PHE A 87 3.68 1.40 -11.89
C PHE A 87 2.70 2.49 -11.48
N ASN A 88 1.76 2.15 -10.62
CA ASN A 88 0.86 3.12 -10.03
C ASN A 88 1.55 3.91 -8.91
N ILE A 89 1.05 5.10 -8.63
CA ILE A 89 1.41 5.77 -7.38
C ILE A 89 0.64 5.15 -6.22
N THR A 90 1.21 5.18 -5.04
CA THR A 90 0.57 4.63 -3.83
C THR A 90 -0.86 5.13 -3.63
N ALA A 91 -1.11 6.41 -3.87
CA ALA A 91 -2.43 7.02 -3.74
C ALA A 91 -3.48 6.48 -4.73
N ALA A 92 -3.05 5.93 -5.85
CA ALA A 92 -3.93 5.35 -6.88
C ALA A 92 -3.91 3.82 -6.88
N SER A 93 -3.38 3.20 -5.83
CA SER A 93 -3.32 1.75 -5.73
C SER A 93 -4.68 1.15 -5.36
N GLU A 94 -4.87 -0.11 -5.75
CA GLU A 94 -6.04 -0.88 -5.35
C GLU A 94 -6.14 -1.00 -3.83
N ILE A 95 -5.01 -1.21 -3.14
CA ILE A 95 -4.98 -1.30 -1.67
C ILE A 95 -5.45 0.00 -1.03
N MET A 96 -5.06 1.18 -1.56
CA MET A 96 -5.59 2.45 -1.08
C MET A 96 -7.10 2.54 -1.24
N ALA A 97 -7.63 2.14 -2.40
CA ALA A 97 -9.07 2.17 -2.65
C ALA A 97 -9.83 1.26 -1.67
N LEU A 98 -9.35 0.04 -1.45
CA LEU A 98 -9.95 -0.91 -0.51
C LEU A 98 -9.87 -0.40 0.93
N PHE A 99 -8.74 0.18 1.31
CA PHE A 99 -8.52 0.77 2.61
C PHE A 99 -9.51 1.91 2.89
N CYS A 100 -9.71 2.81 1.93
CA CYS A 100 -10.67 3.91 2.06
C CYS A 100 -12.13 3.45 2.14
N MET A 101 -12.45 2.29 1.58
CA MET A 101 -13.81 1.74 1.59
C MET A 101 -14.07 0.80 2.77
N ALA A 102 -13.06 0.42 3.50
CA ALA A 102 -13.20 -0.52 4.61
C ALA A 102 -13.94 0.10 5.78
N THR A 103 -14.86 -0.64 6.35
CA THR A 103 -15.68 -0.22 7.50
C THR A 103 -15.22 -0.81 8.83
N SER A 104 -14.34 -1.80 8.78
CA SER A 104 -13.75 -2.45 9.94
C SER A 104 -12.50 -3.23 9.54
N LEU A 105 -11.70 -3.63 10.54
CA LEU A 105 -10.52 -4.47 10.30
C LEU A 105 -10.89 -5.83 9.66
N LYS A 106 -12.03 -6.38 10.03
CA LYS A 106 -12.53 -7.64 9.45
C LYS A 106 -12.92 -7.45 7.99
N ASP A 107 -13.63 -6.37 7.68
CA ASP A 107 -14.02 -6.02 6.31
C ASP A 107 -12.79 -5.75 5.45
N LEU A 108 -11.80 -5.02 5.99
CA LEU A 108 -10.54 -4.80 5.31
C LEU A 108 -9.83 -6.10 4.96
N LYS A 109 -9.71 -7.04 5.91
CA LYS A 109 -9.10 -8.34 5.68
C LYS A 109 -9.79 -9.11 4.56
N GLU A 110 -11.11 -9.10 4.55
CA GLU A 110 -11.90 -9.79 3.52
C GLU A 110 -11.68 -9.17 2.13
N ARG A 111 -11.69 -7.85 2.05
CA ARG A 111 -11.41 -7.11 0.81
C ARG A 111 -10.02 -7.40 0.28
N LEU A 112 -9.00 -7.32 1.13
CA LEU A 112 -7.62 -7.62 0.76
C LEU A 112 -7.46 -9.05 0.24
N GLY A 113 -8.13 -10.01 0.86
CA GLY A 113 -8.12 -11.40 0.39
C GLY A 113 -8.79 -11.58 -0.99
N ASN A 114 -9.71 -10.71 -1.34
CA ASN A 114 -10.42 -10.77 -2.62
C ASN A 114 -9.76 -9.96 -3.75
N ILE A 115 -8.60 -9.36 -3.51
CA ILE A 115 -7.81 -8.76 -4.59
C ILE A 115 -7.50 -9.81 -5.65
N ILE A 116 -7.75 -9.48 -6.91
CA ILE A 116 -7.39 -10.33 -8.04
C ILE A 116 -5.91 -10.11 -8.34
N ILE A 117 -5.11 -11.14 -8.14
CA ILE A 117 -3.66 -11.04 -8.35
C ILE A 117 -3.23 -11.48 -9.74
N GLY A 118 -4.04 -12.28 -10.42
CA GLY A 118 -3.71 -12.75 -11.75
C GLY A 118 -4.76 -13.69 -12.33
N ILE A 119 -4.41 -14.26 -13.47
CA ILE A 119 -5.18 -15.27 -14.18
C ILE A 119 -4.34 -16.53 -14.31
N ASN A 120 -4.94 -17.69 -14.05
CA ASN A 120 -4.28 -18.97 -14.22
C ASN A 120 -4.39 -19.52 -15.67
N ASP A 121 -3.75 -20.67 -15.92
CA ASP A 121 -3.74 -21.35 -17.22
C ASP A 121 -5.14 -21.80 -17.70
N GLN A 122 -6.11 -21.92 -16.77
CA GLN A 122 -7.52 -22.21 -17.10
C GLN A 122 -8.35 -20.95 -17.33
N ASN A 123 -7.75 -19.78 -17.45
CA ASN A 123 -8.38 -18.47 -17.56
C ASN A 123 -9.32 -18.13 -16.38
N LYS A 124 -9.00 -18.59 -15.18
CA LYS A 124 -9.72 -18.25 -13.95
C LYS A 124 -8.94 -17.24 -13.15
N TYR A 125 -9.65 -16.34 -12.48
CA TYR A 125 -9.04 -15.37 -11.57
C TYR A 125 -8.43 -16.07 -10.36
N VAL A 126 -7.23 -15.61 -9.99
CA VAL A 126 -6.53 -15.99 -8.78
C VAL A 126 -6.57 -14.82 -7.81
N TYR A 127 -6.89 -15.10 -6.56
CA TYR A 127 -7.10 -14.10 -5.53
C TYR A 127 -5.96 -14.11 -4.49
N ALA A 128 -5.72 -12.98 -3.84
CA ALA A 128 -4.69 -12.84 -2.82
C ALA A 128 -4.84 -13.84 -1.66
N LYS A 129 -6.08 -14.17 -1.28
CA LYS A 129 -6.37 -15.21 -0.27
C LYS A 129 -5.81 -16.58 -0.61
N SER A 130 -5.59 -16.88 -1.90
CA SER A 130 -4.98 -18.15 -2.31
C SER A 130 -3.50 -18.23 -1.91
N LEU A 131 -2.88 -17.10 -1.61
CA LEU A 131 -1.52 -17.01 -1.06
C LEU A 131 -1.50 -16.95 0.47
N ASN A 132 -2.67 -16.93 1.13
CA ASN A 132 -2.82 -16.77 2.58
C ASN A 132 -2.13 -15.50 3.13
N ILE A 133 -2.10 -14.43 2.34
CA ILE A 133 -1.35 -13.21 2.65
C ILE A 133 -2.22 -12.12 3.30
N GLU A 134 -3.54 -12.23 3.22
CA GLU A 134 -4.48 -11.18 3.65
C GLU A 134 -4.33 -10.81 5.13
N GLY A 135 -3.92 -11.78 5.96
CA GLY A 135 -3.64 -11.53 7.38
C GLY A 135 -2.46 -10.59 7.59
N ALA A 136 -1.36 -10.85 6.89
CA ALA A 136 -0.15 -10.03 6.96
C ALA A 136 -0.40 -8.62 6.40
N LEU A 137 -1.11 -8.51 5.28
CA LEU A 137 -1.53 -7.22 4.72
C LEU A 137 -2.36 -6.42 5.73
N THR A 138 -3.31 -7.08 6.41
CA THR A 138 -4.15 -6.44 7.42
C THR A 138 -3.34 -5.93 8.60
N VAL A 139 -2.34 -6.67 9.04
CA VAL A 139 -1.46 -6.25 10.14
C VAL A 139 -0.68 -4.98 9.77
N LEU A 140 -0.19 -4.88 8.55
CA LEU A 140 0.52 -3.68 8.08
C LEU A 140 -0.38 -2.43 8.04
N LEU A 141 -1.68 -2.62 7.83
CA LEU A 141 -2.64 -1.54 7.66
C LEU A 141 -3.43 -1.19 8.92
N LYS A 142 -3.40 -2.04 9.96
CA LYS A 142 -4.30 -1.92 11.11
C LYS A 142 -4.23 -0.57 11.83
N ASP A 143 -3.02 -0.05 12.00
CA ASP A 143 -2.82 1.19 12.76
C ASP A 143 -3.20 2.42 11.92
N ALA A 144 -3.13 2.31 10.60
CA ALA A 144 -3.55 3.37 9.69
C ALA A 144 -5.08 3.52 9.58
N LEU A 145 -5.86 2.57 10.06
CA LEU A 145 -7.33 2.68 10.11
C LEU A 145 -7.83 3.70 11.13
N TYR A 146 -7.01 4.03 12.11
CA TYR A 146 -7.39 5.03 13.11
C TYR A 146 -7.08 6.43 12.61
N PRO A 147 -7.98 7.39 12.83
CA PRO A 147 -7.71 8.76 12.45
C PRO A 147 -6.51 9.31 13.23
N ASN A 148 -5.63 9.97 12.55
CA ASN A 148 -4.52 10.66 13.19
C ASN A 148 -5.03 11.94 13.85
N LEU A 149 -5.35 11.86 15.10
CA LEU A 149 -5.72 13.00 15.92
C LEU A 149 -4.43 13.65 16.42
N VAL A 150 -4.06 14.72 15.78
CA VAL A 150 -2.83 15.44 16.10
C VAL A 150 -3.12 16.86 16.54
N GLN A 151 -2.22 17.38 17.30
CA GLN A 151 -2.31 18.72 17.84
C GLN A 151 -0.95 19.40 17.73
N THR A 152 -0.93 20.69 17.43
CA THR A 152 0.29 21.46 17.48
C THR A 152 0.73 21.72 18.94
N MET A 153 1.96 22.13 19.13
CA MET A 153 2.45 22.48 20.46
C MET A 153 1.68 23.68 21.07
N GLU A 154 1.05 24.48 20.24
CA GLU A 154 0.18 25.59 20.64
C GLU A 154 -1.25 25.14 20.94
N ASN A 155 -1.51 23.85 20.98
CA ASN A 155 -2.82 23.25 21.23
C ASN A 155 -3.87 23.55 20.15
N THR A 156 -3.43 23.75 18.93
CA THR A 156 -4.33 23.88 17.77
C THR A 156 -4.53 22.49 17.15
N PRO A 157 -5.78 22.08 16.84
CA PRO A 157 -6.01 20.78 16.19
C PRO A 157 -5.43 20.72 14.78
#